data_d5d60685760191a5d196f76030887580
#
_entry.id   d5d60685760191a5d196f76030887580
#
_cell.length_a   1.000
_cell.length_b   1.000
_cell.length_c   1.000
_cell.angle_alpha   90.00
_cell.angle_beta   90.00
_cell.angle_gamma   90.00
#
_symmetry.space_group_name_H-M   'P 1'
#
loop_
_entity.id
_entity.type
_entity.pdbx_description
1 polymer ?
#
loop_
_entity_poly.entity_id
_entity_poly.type
_entity_poly.pdbx_seq_one_letter_code
_entity_poly.pdbx_strand_id
1 'polypeptide(L)' 'EKTKTTLVGKNKEHLKLLIKDKKGKVMPGIAFNKSSYIDKIGGNVLFDILYTIDENSWNGKRFLQLIINDFKINTPPF' A
#
# COMPACT_ATOMS: atom_id res chain seq x y z
N GLU A 1 0.18 0.66 -8.71
CA GLU A 1 1.22 1.68 -8.63
C GLU A 1 1.06 2.51 -7.37
N LYS A 2 2.15 2.81 -6.70
CA LYS A 2 2.10 3.66 -5.52
C LYS A 2 2.34 5.12 -5.91
N THR A 3 1.71 6.05 -5.19
CA THR A 3 1.93 7.48 -5.38
C THR A 3 2.67 8.12 -4.22
N LYS A 4 2.57 7.55 -3.02
CA LYS A 4 3.24 8.07 -1.83
C LYS A 4 3.42 6.94 -0.82
N THR A 5 4.58 6.89 -0.18
CA THR A 5 4.90 5.87 0.82
C THR A 5 5.46 6.53 2.07
N THR A 6 4.99 6.09 3.22
CA THR A 6 5.45 6.59 4.51
C THR A 6 5.61 5.41 5.47
N LEU A 7 6.67 5.43 6.26
CA LEU A 7 6.84 4.45 7.33
C LEU A 7 6.11 4.94 8.57
N VAL A 8 5.32 4.06 9.17
CA VAL A 8 4.53 4.40 10.35
C VAL A 8 4.69 3.32 11.42
N GLY A 9 4.21 3.62 12.63
CA GLY A 9 4.32 2.72 13.75
C GLY A 9 5.41 3.16 14.72
N LYS A 10 5.41 2.59 15.91
CA LYS A 10 6.35 2.96 16.98
C LYS A 10 7.80 2.79 16.55
N ASN A 11 8.10 1.72 15.82
CA ASN A 11 9.44 1.43 15.31
C ASN A 11 9.52 1.58 13.79
N LYS A 12 8.55 2.27 13.19
CA LYS A 12 8.46 2.47 11.74
C LYS A 12 8.50 1.16 10.97
N GLU A 13 7.87 0.13 11.52
CA GLU A 13 7.86 -1.21 10.94
C GLU A 13 6.76 -1.42 9.90
N HIS A 14 5.82 -0.49 9.78
CA HIS A 14 4.70 -0.61 8.86
C HIS A 14 4.84 0.36 7.69
N LEU A 15 4.31 -0.04 6.54
CA LEU A 15 4.25 0.82 5.36
C LEU A 15 2.84 1.34 5.18
N LYS A 16 2.71 2.67 5.08
CA LYS A 16 1.45 3.32 4.69
C LYS A 16 1.67 3.92 3.32
N LEU A 17 0.77 3.62 2.39
CA LEU A 17 0.93 4.07 1.01
C LEU A 17 -0.39 4.46 0.39
N LEU A 18 -0.29 5.30 -0.65
CA LEU A 18 -1.41 5.58 -1.53
C LEU A 18 -1.20 4.76 -2.79
N ILE A 19 -2.20 4.00 -3.18
CA ILE A 19 -2.13 3.11 -4.33
C ILE A 19 -3.03 3.65 -5.42
N LYS A 20 -2.48 3.80 -6.61
CA LYS A 20 -3.21 4.26 -7.77
C LYS A 20 -3.47 3.07 -8.69
N ASP A 21 -4.73 2.84 -9.04
CA ASP A 21 -5.07 1.77 -9.97
C ASP A 21 -4.94 2.25 -11.42
N LYS A 22 -5.23 1.34 -12.37
CA LYS A 22 -5.09 1.65 -13.79
C LYS A 22 -6.06 2.73 -14.26
N LYS A 23 -7.14 2.94 -13.52
CA LYS A 23 -8.15 3.96 -13.85
C LYS A 23 -7.86 5.31 -13.20
N GLY A 24 -6.76 5.39 -12.45
CA GLY A 24 -6.39 6.61 -11.76
C GLY A 24 -7.02 6.79 -10.39
N LYS A 25 -7.77 5.82 -9.92
CA LYS A 25 -8.37 5.89 -8.59
C LYS A 25 -7.29 5.62 -7.53
N VAL A 26 -7.25 6.48 -6.51
CA VAL A 26 -6.27 6.38 -5.44
C VAL A 26 -6.94 5.88 -4.17
N MET A 27 -6.33 4.91 -3.52
CA MET A 27 -6.83 4.36 -2.26
C MET A 27 -5.70 4.26 -1.23
N PRO A 28 -5.99 4.55 0.05
CA PRO A 28 -4.99 4.34 1.10
C PRO A 28 -4.83 2.86 1.39
N GLY A 29 -3.59 2.46 1.66
CA GLY A 29 -3.26 1.10 2.03
C GLY A 29 -2.27 1.07 3.16
N ILE A 30 -2.30 0.02 3.94
CA ILE A 30 -1.32 -0.21 4.99
C ILE A 30 -0.82 -1.65 4.91
N ALA A 31 0.49 -1.81 5.01
CA ALA A 31 1.15 -3.11 5.02
C ALA A 31 1.89 -3.27 6.33
N PHE A 32 1.34 -4.09 7.22
CA PHE A 32 1.92 -4.30 8.55
C PHE A 32 3.20 -5.11 8.46
N ASN A 33 4.24 -4.66 9.17
CA ASN A 33 5.55 -5.32 9.25
C ASN A 33 6.21 -5.50 7.89
N LYS A 34 5.97 -4.58 6.97
CA LYS A 34 6.50 -4.65 5.60
C LYS A 34 7.40 -3.46 5.27
N SER A 35 7.99 -2.83 6.28
CA SER A 35 8.84 -1.66 6.07
C SER A 35 10.01 -1.95 5.11
N SER A 36 10.51 -3.19 5.09
CA SER A 36 11.60 -3.57 4.19
C SER A 36 11.24 -3.45 2.71
N TYR A 37 9.96 -3.40 2.38
CA TYR A 37 9.52 -3.28 1.00
C TYR A 37 9.63 -1.86 0.45
N ILE A 38 9.93 -0.87 1.32
CA ILE A 38 9.95 0.53 0.88
C ILE A 38 10.92 0.75 -0.29
N ASP A 39 12.06 0.09 -0.26
CA ASP A 39 13.05 0.21 -1.33
C ASP A 39 12.64 -0.58 -2.57
N LYS A 40 11.87 -1.64 -2.40
CA LYS A 40 11.47 -2.52 -3.50
C LYS A 40 10.33 -1.95 -4.32
N ILE A 41 9.48 -1.12 -3.72
CA ILE A 41 8.32 -0.55 -4.39
C ILE A 41 8.49 0.93 -4.70
N GLY A 42 9.70 1.45 -4.56
CA GLY A 42 10.00 2.85 -4.86
C GLY A 42 10.00 3.14 -6.36
N GLY A 43 9.78 4.39 -6.72
CA GLY A 43 9.82 4.83 -8.11
C GLY A 43 8.65 4.32 -8.94
N ASN A 44 8.92 3.97 -10.19
CA ASN A 44 7.90 3.54 -11.16
C ASN A 44 7.78 2.03 -11.25
N VAL A 45 7.98 1.33 -10.15
CA VAL A 45 7.88 -0.12 -10.12
C VAL A 45 6.40 -0.52 -10.14
N LEU A 46 6.06 -1.44 -11.04
CA LEU A 46 4.73 -2.04 -11.04
C LEU A 46 4.74 -3.24 -10.10
N PHE A 47 3.67 -3.37 -9.34
CA PHE A 47 3.55 -4.48 -8.42
C PHE A 47 2.09 -4.88 -8.24
N ASP A 48 1.89 -6.14 -7.89
CA ASP A 48 0.59 -6.66 -7.52
C ASP A 48 0.52 -6.78 -6.02
N ILE A 49 -0.67 -6.68 -5.47
CA ILE A 49 -0.88 -6.83 -4.04
C ILE A 49 -1.93 -7.88 -3.76
N LEU A 50 -1.73 -8.59 -2.64
CA LEU A 50 -2.75 -9.42 -2.05
C LEU A 50 -3.29 -8.63 -0.87
N TYR A 51 -4.60 -8.34 -0.88
CA TYR A 51 -5.16 -7.43 0.10
C TYR A 51 -6.56 -7.83 0.54
N THR A 52 -6.97 -7.25 1.66
CA THR A 52 -8.35 -7.24 2.11
C THR A 52 -8.78 -5.79 2.25
N ILE A 53 -10.09 -5.54 2.13
CA ILE A 53 -10.61 -4.19 2.31
C ILE A 53 -11.12 -4.06 3.73
N ASP A 54 -10.64 -3.02 4.41
CA ASP A 54 -11.10 -2.66 5.75
C ASP A 54 -11.99 -1.44 5.64
N GLU A 55 -13.16 -1.51 6.24
CA GLU A 55 -14.13 -0.42 6.23
C GLU A 55 -14.27 0.14 7.63
N ASN A 56 -13.95 1.41 7.78
CA ASN A 56 -14.05 2.10 9.06
C ASN A 56 -15.10 3.18 8.98
N SER A 57 -15.93 3.30 10.03
CA SER A 57 -16.90 4.38 10.15
C SER A 57 -16.49 5.29 11.29
N TRP A 58 -16.52 6.59 11.05
CA TRP A 58 -16.18 7.57 12.06
C TRP A 58 -16.92 8.88 11.76
N ASN A 59 -17.62 9.41 12.75
CA ASN A 59 -18.42 10.63 12.60
C ASN A 59 -19.40 10.57 11.44
N GLY A 60 -20.04 9.42 11.23
CA GLY A 60 -21.01 9.24 10.15
C GLY A 60 -20.40 9.10 8.76
N LYS A 61 -19.07 9.07 8.66
CA LYS A 61 -18.37 8.88 7.40
C LYS A 61 -17.78 7.49 7.32
N ARG A 62 -17.71 6.96 6.11
CA ARG A 62 -17.13 5.65 5.83
C ARG A 62 -15.79 5.83 5.14
N PHE A 63 -14.79 5.12 5.63
CA PHE A 63 -13.45 5.14 5.05
C PHE A 63 -13.07 3.72 4.65
N LEU A 64 -12.57 3.57 3.43
CA LEU A 64 -12.07 2.30 2.95
C LEU A 64 -10.55 2.35 2.95
N GLN A 65 -9.93 1.28 3.44
CA GLN A 65 -8.49 1.14 3.47
C GLN A 65 -8.13 -0.27 3.03
N LEU A 66 -7.10 -0.39 2.22
CA LEU A 66 -6.58 -1.69 1.84
C LEU A 66 -5.61 -2.19 2.91
N ILE A 67 -5.83 -3.41 3.40
CA ILE A 67 -4.86 -4.07 4.26
C ILE A 67 -4.04 -4.97 3.35
N ILE A 68 -2.80 -4.61 3.14
CA ILE A 68 -1.94 -5.31 2.20
C ILE A 68 -1.24 -6.45 2.90
N ASN A 69 -1.55 -7.66 2.47
CA ASN A 69 -1.00 -8.88 3.07
C ASN A 69 0.31 -9.28 2.41
N ASP A 70 0.49 -8.96 1.14
CA ASP A 70 1.71 -9.29 0.42
C ASP A 70 1.85 -8.45 -0.83
N PHE A 71 3.09 -8.35 -1.32
CA PHE A 71 3.44 -7.67 -2.57
C PHE A 71 4.07 -8.65 -3.52
N LYS A 72 3.73 -8.54 -4.79
CA LYS A 72 4.45 -9.24 -5.85
C LYS A 72 5.04 -8.18 -6.78
N ILE A 73 6.36 -8.08 -6.79
CA ILE A 73 7.05 -7.10 -7.59
C ILE A 73 7.24 -7.65 -9.00
N ASN A 74 6.77 -6.91 -9.99
CA ASN A 74 6.91 -7.28 -11.38
C ASN A 74 8.19 -6.67 -11.92
N THR A 75 9.25 -7.47 -12.01
CA THR A 75 10.53 -7.03 -12.54
C THR A 75 10.71 -7.54 -13.97
N PRO A 76 11.46 -6.79 -14.82
CA PRO A 76 11.80 -7.30 -16.15
C PRO A 76 12.57 -8.62 -16.06
N PRO A 77 12.42 -9.51 -17.04
CA PRO A 77 13.04 -10.84 -16.97
C PRO A 77 14.53 -10.85 -17.32
N PHE A 78 15.25 -9.86 -16.94
CA PHE A 78 16.72 -9.84 -17.11
C PHE A 78 17.36 -8.70 -16.40
#